data_3ddc67f792fa18d00b46be2218bec406
#
_entry.id   3ddc67f792fa18d00b46be2218bec406
#
_cell.length_a   1.000
_cell.length_b   1.000
_cell.length_c   1.000
_cell.angle_alpha   90.00
_cell.angle_beta   90.00
_cell.angle_gamma   90.00
#
_symmetry.space_group_name_H-M   'P 1'
#
loop_
_entity.id
_entity.type
_entity.pdbx_description
1 polymer ?
#
loop_
_entity_poly.entity_id
_entity_poly.type
_entity_poly.pdbx_seq_one_letter_code
_entity_poly.pdbx_strand_id
1 'polypeptide(L)'
;RNGIGYMEGDRGHTFPRSYFWMQCLDVRQDASVMLAIAEIPLGPIRFTGCIGIVALGETEYRFATYRGVRIVEHTPTMAEVRQGDMSLRVEVLDDRGHKLQAPAQGLMDRTIHESPSVPARIRFVKGGEPLLDEMEPQTSYEFVSPTSA
;
A
#
# COMPACT_ATOMS: atom_id res chain seq x y z
N ARG A 1 29.15 -4.40 0.45
CA ARG A 1 28.13 -3.76 1.31
C ARG A 1 26.89 -4.64 1.29
N ASN A 2 26.37 -5.00 2.43
CA ASN A 2 25.12 -5.74 2.55
C ASN A 2 23.97 -4.72 2.49
N GLY A 3 22.96 -5.01 1.71
CA GLY A 3 21.76 -4.20 1.60
C GLY A 3 20.52 -5.06 1.79
N ILE A 4 19.41 -4.44 2.15
CA ILE A 4 18.09 -5.05 2.21
C ILE A 4 17.35 -4.65 0.93
N GLY A 5 16.64 -5.58 0.31
CA GLY A 5 15.85 -5.36 -0.88
C GLY A 5 14.48 -5.98 -0.76
N TYR A 6 13.52 -5.38 -1.44
CA TYR A 6 12.17 -5.89 -1.61
C TYR A 6 11.96 -6.33 -3.06
N MET A 7 11.27 -7.43 -3.24
CA MET A 7 10.89 -7.91 -4.57
C MET A 7 9.43 -8.33 -4.55
N GLU A 8 8.64 -7.73 -5.41
CA GLU A 8 7.25 -8.09 -5.68
C GLU A 8 7.05 -8.28 -7.17
N GLY A 9 6.15 -9.12 -7.55
CA GLY A 9 5.81 -9.35 -8.95
C GLY A 9 4.35 -9.71 -9.12
N ASP A 10 3.68 -8.98 -9.99
CA ASP A 10 2.31 -9.21 -10.38
C ASP A 10 2.24 -9.83 -11.78
N ARG A 11 1.27 -10.70 -11.96
CA ARG A 11 0.96 -11.28 -13.27
C ARG A 11 -0.54 -11.27 -13.51
N GLY A 12 -0.96 -10.60 -14.58
CA GLY A 12 -2.36 -10.51 -14.97
C GLY A 12 -2.54 -9.97 -16.39
N HIS A 13 -3.76 -10.02 -16.88
CA HIS A 13 -4.14 -9.46 -18.19
C HIS A 13 -4.70 -8.04 -18.07
N THR A 14 -5.06 -7.61 -16.86
CA THR A 14 -5.63 -6.29 -16.58
C THR A 14 -5.05 -5.73 -15.30
N PHE A 15 -4.83 -4.42 -15.29
CA PHE A 15 -4.46 -3.69 -14.08
C PHE A 15 -5.72 -3.24 -13.31
N PRO A 16 -5.63 -3.08 -11.98
CA PRO A 16 -6.66 -2.44 -11.19
C PRO A 16 -7.01 -1.05 -11.74
N ARG A 17 -8.29 -0.64 -11.65
CA ARG A 17 -8.71 0.71 -12.13
C ARG A 17 -8.17 1.83 -11.25
N SER A 18 -8.12 1.58 -9.97
CA SER A 18 -7.51 2.45 -8.97
C SER A 18 -6.78 1.61 -7.95
N TYR A 19 -5.71 2.15 -7.40
CA TYR A 19 -5.01 1.51 -6.29
C TYR A 19 -4.21 2.52 -5.47
N PHE A 20 -3.99 2.15 -4.24
CA PHE A 20 -2.99 2.68 -3.34
C PHE A 20 -1.99 1.57 -3.05
N TRP A 21 -0.74 1.83 -3.24
CA TRP A 21 0.34 0.91 -2.88
C TRP A 21 1.42 1.68 -2.15
N MET A 22 1.92 1.11 -1.07
CA MET A 22 3.07 1.63 -0.36
C MET A 22 3.93 0.52 0.19
N GLN A 23 5.21 0.80 0.30
CA GLN A 23 6.18 -0.12 0.85
C GLN A 23 7.30 0.66 1.55
N CYS A 24 7.62 0.24 2.76
CA CYS A 24 8.76 0.73 3.52
C CYS A 24 9.58 -0.46 4.01
N LEU A 25 10.85 -0.47 3.65
CA LEU A 25 11.84 -1.37 4.21
C LEU A 25 12.55 -0.69 5.36
N ASP A 26 12.94 -1.50 6.33
CA ASP A 26 13.79 -1.03 7.43
C ASP A 26 13.15 0.10 8.25
N VAL A 27 11.82 0.02 8.44
CA VAL A 27 11.16 0.82 9.46
C VAL A 27 11.80 0.43 10.79
N ARG A 28 12.56 1.31 11.40
CA ARG A 28 13.19 1.02 12.69
C ARG A 28 14.06 -0.26 12.69
N GLN A 29 15.01 -0.39 11.77
CA GLN A 29 16.08 -1.42 11.68
C GLN A 29 15.64 -2.89 11.57
N ASP A 30 14.45 -3.27 12.01
CA ASP A 30 13.96 -4.66 12.04
C ASP A 30 12.49 -4.80 11.61
N ALA A 31 11.91 -3.74 11.09
CA ALA A 31 10.52 -3.73 10.67
C ALA A 31 10.39 -3.40 9.18
N SER A 32 9.44 -4.02 8.51
CA SER A 32 9.04 -3.64 7.16
C SER A 32 7.51 -3.65 7.04
N VAL A 33 7.00 -2.77 6.20
CA VAL A 33 5.56 -2.62 5.98
C VAL A 33 5.28 -2.54 4.48
N MET A 34 4.27 -3.27 4.04
CA MET A 34 3.67 -3.14 2.71
C MET A 34 2.15 -3.07 2.86
N LEU A 35 1.51 -2.20 2.11
CA LEU A 35 0.06 -2.12 2.02
C LEU A 35 -0.36 -1.84 0.58
N ALA A 36 -1.24 -2.69 0.05
CA ALA A 36 -1.87 -2.52 -1.25
C ALA A 36 -3.39 -2.58 -1.09
N ILE A 37 -4.08 -1.58 -1.62
CA ILE A 37 -5.54 -1.52 -1.73
C ILE A 37 -5.85 -1.24 -3.19
N ALA A 38 -6.66 -2.08 -3.84
CA ALA A 38 -6.92 -1.98 -5.26
C ALA A 38 -8.38 -2.27 -5.62
N GLU A 39 -8.94 -1.51 -6.55
CA GLU A 39 -10.22 -1.82 -7.17
C GLU A 39 -10.01 -2.82 -8.31
N ILE A 40 -10.46 -4.06 -8.07
CA ILE A 40 -10.27 -5.18 -8.98
C ILE A 40 -11.56 -5.42 -9.77
N PRO A 41 -11.52 -5.32 -11.11
CA PRO A 41 -12.65 -5.68 -11.95
C PRO A 41 -12.80 -7.21 -11.99
N LEU A 42 -14.02 -7.70 -11.75
CA LEU A 42 -14.37 -9.09 -11.82
C LEU A 42 -15.61 -9.27 -12.72
N GLY A 43 -15.41 -9.23 -14.04
CA GLY A 43 -16.50 -9.19 -15.00
C GLY A 43 -17.35 -7.93 -14.84
N PRO A 44 -18.68 -8.06 -14.63
CA PRO A 44 -19.57 -6.91 -14.47
C PRO A 44 -19.52 -6.27 -13.06
N ILE A 45 -18.89 -6.94 -12.10
CA ILE A 45 -18.78 -6.47 -10.72
C ILE A 45 -17.36 -5.98 -10.41
N ARG A 46 -17.24 -5.24 -9.34
CA ARG A 46 -15.95 -4.74 -8.82
C ARG A 46 -15.90 -5.03 -7.34
N PHE A 47 -14.73 -5.29 -6.85
CA PHE A 47 -14.48 -5.34 -5.42
C PHE A 47 -13.18 -4.65 -5.07
N THR A 48 -13.10 -4.09 -3.89
CA THR A 48 -11.88 -3.51 -3.38
C THR A 48 -11.13 -4.59 -2.59
N GLY A 49 -10.00 -5.01 -3.15
CA GLY A 49 -9.07 -5.94 -2.53
C GLY A 49 -8.07 -5.21 -1.64
N CYS A 50 -7.60 -5.90 -0.61
CA CYS A 50 -6.55 -5.40 0.26
C CYS A 50 -5.58 -6.53 0.61
N ILE A 51 -4.29 -6.23 0.53
CA ILE A 51 -3.21 -7.01 1.10
C ILE A 51 -2.31 -6.05 1.87
N GLY A 52 -1.96 -6.42 3.10
CA GLY A 52 -0.99 -5.70 3.90
C GLY A 52 -0.13 -6.67 4.69
N ILE A 53 1.13 -6.35 4.84
CA ILE A 53 2.10 -7.11 5.61
C ILE A 53 2.86 -6.14 6.52
N VAL A 54 2.91 -6.48 7.79
CA VAL A 54 3.78 -5.84 8.78
C VAL A 54 4.70 -6.93 9.30
N ALA A 55 5.98 -6.84 9.03
CA ALA A 55 6.99 -7.72 9.59
C ALA A 55 7.75 -6.97 10.68
N LEU A 56 7.80 -7.57 11.88
CA LEU A 56 8.54 -7.06 13.03
C LEU A 56 9.50 -8.16 13.49
N GLY A 57 10.78 -8.01 13.21
CA GLY A 57 11.75 -9.07 13.38
C GLY A 57 11.34 -10.34 12.60
N GLU A 58 11.18 -11.45 13.29
CA GLU A 58 10.74 -12.71 12.70
C GLU A 58 9.21 -12.90 12.64
N THR A 59 8.44 -11.94 13.15
CA THR A 59 6.99 -12.04 13.22
C THR A 59 6.33 -11.29 12.06
N GLU A 60 5.47 -11.99 11.30
CA GLU A 60 4.68 -11.41 10.22
C GLU A 60 3.21 -11.28 10.64
N TYR A 61 2.64 -10.09 10.45
CA TYR A 61 1.22 -9.79 10.58
C TYR A 61 0.65 -9.50 9.20
N ARG A 62 -0.42 -10.21 8.85
CA ARG A 62 -0.99 -10.14 7.51
C ARG A 62 -2.43 -9.64 7.54
N PHE A 63 -2.70 -8.59 6.79
CA PHE A 63 -4.02 -8.09 6.43
C PHE A 63 -4.39 -8.62 5.05
N ALA A 64 -5.60 -9.16 4.88
CA ALA A 64 -6.02 -9.64 3.58
C ALA A 64 -7.53 -9.67 3.45
N THR A 65 -8.04 -9.42 2.25
CA THR A 65 -9.48 -9.48 1.94
C THR A 65 -10.07 -10.83 2.33
N TYR A 66 -9.39 -11.92 2.00
CA TYR A 66 -9.84 -13.28 2.33
C TYR A 66 -9.73 -13.64 3.84
N ARG A 67 -9.17 -12.75 4.65
CA ARG A 67 -9.12 -12.85 6.12
C ARG A 67 -10.05 -11.87 6.82
N GLY A 68 -10.91 -11.18 6.05
CA GLY A 68 -11.90 -10.26 6.60
C GLY A 68 -11.33 -8.89 6.99
N VAL A 69 -10.28 -8.42 6.32
CA VAL A 69 -9.80 -7.06 6.48
C VAL A 69 -10.91 -6.07 6.10
N ARG A 70 -11.04 -5.00 6.86
CA ARG A 70 -11.91 -3.86 6.56
C ARG A 70 -11.05 -2.65 6.22
N ILE A 71 -11.31 -2.05 5.09
CA ILE A 71 -10.74 -0.76 4.71
C ILE A 71 -11.56 0.31 5.42
N VAL A 72 -10.94 1.03 6.36
CA VAL A 72 -11.59 2.07 7.17
C VAL A 72 -11.55 3.39 6.42
N GLU A 73 -10.41 3.68 5.84
CA GLU A 73 -10.17 4.90 5.08
C GLU A 73 -9.18 4.63 3.95
N HIS A 74 -9.41 5.29 2.82
CA HIS A 74 -8.57 5.18 1.64
C HIS A 74 -8.68 6.48 0.84
N THR A 75 -7.63 7.27 0.89
CA THR A 75 -7.46 8.54 0.16
C THR A 75 -6.16 8.48 -0.64
N PRO A 76 -5.87 9.48 -1.51
CA PRO A 76 -4.59 9.50 -2.21
C PRO A 76 -3.37 9.44 -1.28
N THR A 77 -3.45 10.02 -0.10
CA THR A 77 -2.28 10.16 0.80
C THR A 77 -2.40 9.38 2.10
N MET A 78 -3.51 8.66 2.30
CA MET A 78 -3.72 7.95 3.55
C MET A 78 -4.56 6.69 3.36
N ALA A 79 -4.16 5.62 4.04
CA ALA A 79 -4.93 4.39 4.13
C ALA A 79 -4.96 3.86 5.57
N GLU A 80 -6.14 3.42 6.00
CA GLU A 80 -6.32 2.71 7.27
C GLU A 80 -7.08 1.41 7.05
N VAL A 81 -6.54 0.31 7.55
CA VAL A 81 -7.16 -1.01 7.49
C VAL A 81 -7.21 -1.65 8.87
N ARG A 82 -8.24 -2.47 9.11
CA ARG A 82 -8.42 -3.20 10.37
C ARG A 82 -8.78 -4.66 10.11
N GLN A 83 -8.25 -5.56 10.92
CA GLN A 83 -8.53 -6.99 10.86
C GLN A 83 -8.40 -7.61 12.26
N GLY A 84 -9.51 -8.12 12.81
CA GLY A 84 -9.54 -8.63 14.18
C GLY A 84 -9.13 -7.53 15.18
N ASP A 85 -8.09 -7.78 15.96
CA ASP A 85 -7.51 -6.87 16.95
C ASP A 85 -6.36 -6.00 16.39
N MET A 86 -6.14 -6.04 15.07
CA MET A 86 -5.06 -5.31 14.40
C MET A 86 -5.59 -4.11 13.63
N SER A 87 -4.82 -3.03 13.61
CA SER A 87 -5.01 -1.90 12.68
C SER A 87 -3.67 -1.42 12.13
N LEU A 88 -3.66 -1.09 10.85
CA LEU A 88 -2.53 -0.47 10.16
C LEU A 88 -3.01 0.83 9.52
N ARG A 89 -2.36 1.93 9.86
CA ARG A 89 -2.55 3.25 9.24
C ARG A 89 -1.25 3.73 8.65
N VAL A 90 -1.35 4.21 7.43
CA VAL A 90 -0.25 4.81 6.68
C VAL A 90 -0.69 6.18 6.19
N GLU A 91 0.16 7.18 6.35
CA GLU A 91 -0.08 8.55 5.95
C GLU A 91 1.15 9.11 5.24
N VAL A 92 1.01 9.39 3.95
CA VAL A 92 2.03 10.05 3.13
C VAL A 92 1.99 11.55 3.43
N LEU A 93 3.10 12.12 3.87
CA LEU A 93 3.15 13.47 4.43
C LEU A 93 3.52 14.54 3.40
N ASP A 94 4.23 14.15 2.36
CA ASP A 94 4.66 15.06 1.29
C ASP A 94 4.70 14.30 -0.03
N ASP A 95 3.62 14.39 -0.79
CA ASP A 95 3.52 13.79 -2.12
C ASP A 95 4.14 14.71 -3.16
N ARG A 96 5.45 14.65 -3.32
CA ARG A 96 6.20 15.24 -4.44
C ARG A 96 6.30 14.31 -5.63
N GLY A 97 5.37 13.37 -5.75
CA GLY A 97 5.39 12.30 -6.72
C GLY A 97 5.51 12.77 -8.16
N HIS A 98 6.16 11.95 -8.95
CA HIS A 98 6.22 12.11 -10.39
C HIS A 98 5.00 11.48 -11.05
N LYS A 99 4.41 12.19 -12.01
CA LYS A 99 3.37 11.61 -12.86
C LYS A 99 4.04 10.78 -13.96
N LEU A 100 3.79 9.48 -13.95
CA LEU A 100 4.19 8.57 -14.99
C LEU A 100 3.01 8.21 -15.88
N GLN A 101 3.28 7.98 -17.15
CA GLN A 101 2.31 7.42 -18.06
C GLN A 101 2.46 5.89 -18.08
N ALA A 102 1.35 5.19 -17.89
CA ALA A 102 1.32 3.75 -17.93
C ALA A 102 0.33 3.25 -19.00
N PRO A 103 0.52 2.03 -19.51
CA PRO A 103 -0.40 1.47 -20.48
C PRO A 103 -1.75 1.15 -19.84
N ALA A 104 -2.83 1.65 -20.48
CA ALA A 104 -4.17 1.17 -20.28
C ALA A 104 -4.67 0.61 -21.61
N GLN A 105 -5.07 -0.67 -21.65
CA GLN A 105 -5.53 -1.36 -22.87
C GLN A 105 -4.57 -1.21 -24.08
N GLY A 106 -3.27 -1.16 -23.82
CA GLY A 106 -2.23 -1.02 -24.84
C GLY A 106 -1.88 0.41 -25.24
N LEU A 107 -2.54 1.42 -24.71
CA LEU A 107 -2.23 2.84 -24.88
C LEU A 107 -1.61 3.42 -23.60
N MET A 108 -0.67 4.36 -23.75
CA MET A 108 0.02 5.05 -22.62
C MET A 108 -0.81 6.26 -22.15
N ASP A 109 -2.05 6.03 -21.75
CA ASP A 109 -3.03 7.07 -21.42
C ASP A 109 -3.42 7.10 -19.92
N ARG A 110 -2.81 6.23 -19.12
CA ARG A 110 -3.05 6.17 -17.69
C ARG A 110 -1.98 6.94 -16.93
N THR A 111 -2.40 7.86 -16.06
CA THR A 111 -1.47 8.57 -15.18
C THR A 111 -1.34 7.82 -13.85
N ILE A 112 -0.12 7.52 -13.47
CA ILE A 112 0.26 6.97 -12.16
C ILE A 112 1.00 8.08 -11.40
N HIS A 113 0.64 8.28 -10.13
CA HIS A 113 1.46 9.03 -9.18
C HIS A 113 2.40 8.06 -8.50
N GLU A 114 3.68 8.16 -8.83
CA GLU A 114 4.74 7.34 -8.24
C GLU A 114 5.73 8.22 -7.51
N SER A 115 6.09 7.81 -6.31
CA SER A 115 7.13 8.43 -5.51
C SER A 115 8.01 7.35 -4.91
N PRO A 116 9.22 7.16 -5.43
CA PRO A 116 10.13 6.13 -4.92
C PRO A 116 10.63 6.43 -3.50
N SER A 117 10.49 7.67 -3.04
CA SER A 117 10.93 8.10 -1.72
C SER A 117 10.13 9.31 -1.24
N VAL A 118 9.18 9.06 -0.34
CA VAL A 118 8.37 10.09 0.34
C VAL A 118 8.37 9.87 1.84
N PRO A 119 8.28 10.94 2.65
CA PRO A 119 8.07 10.78 4.07
C PRO A 119 6.64 10.28 4.36
N ALA A 120 6.54 9.30 5.24
CA ALA A 120 5.28 8.74 5.68
C ALA A 120 5.27 8.50 7.19
N ARG A 121 4.09 8.56 7.79
CA ARG A 121 3.84 8.04 9.13
C ARG A 121 3.20 6.68 9.01
N ILE A 122 3.76 5.71 9.73
CA ILE A 122 3.30 4.33 9.74
C ILE A 122 2.95 3.97 11.17
N ARG A 123 1.70 3.56 11.41
CA ARG A 123 1.24 3.12 12.72
C ARG A 123 0.57 1.77 12.63
N PHE A 124 1.10 0.80 13.38
CA PHE A 124 0.53 -0.52 13.54
C PHE A 124 0.19 -0.78 15.01
N VAL A 125 -1.05 -1.19 15.26
CA VAL A 125 -1.57 -1.50 16.58
C VAL A 125 -2.08 -2.93 16.58
N LYS A 126 -1.80 -3.67 17.66
CA LYS A 126 -2.34 -5.01 17.90
C LYS A 126 -2.79 -5.16 19.36
N GLY A 127 -4.03 -5.63 19.56
CA GLY A 127 -4.59 -5.80 20.91
C GLY A 127 -4.68 -4.51 21.72
N GLY A 128 -4.75 -3.35 21.02
CA GLY A 128 -4.76 -2.03 21.66
C GLY A 128 -3.35 -1.44 21.91
N GLU A 129 -2.29 -2.22 21.75
CA GLU A 129 -0.91 -1.77 21.88
C GLU A 129 -0.33 -1.30 20.56
N PRO A 130 0.29 -0.10 20.49
CA PRO A 130 1.05 0.35 19.31
C PRO A 130 2.39 -0.41 19.27
N LEU A 131 2.51 -1.33 18.32
CA LEU A 131 3.74 -2.07 18.07
C LEU A 131 4.69 -1.29 17.13
N LEU A 132 4.14 -0.37 16.33
CA LEU A 132 4.88 0.52 15.45
C LEU A 132 4.14 1.87 15.40
N ASP A 133 4.86 2.97 15.58
CA ASP A 133 4.37 4.35 15.37
C ASP A 133 5.57 5.22 15.00
N GLU A 134 5.94 5.19 13.71
CA GLU A 134 7.18 5.76 13.22
C GLU A 134 6.94 6.75 12.09
N MET A 135 7.85 7.71 12.02
CA MET A 135 7.97 8.66 10.92
C MET A 135 9.12 8.23 10.04
N GLU A 136 8.80 7.75 8.84
CA GLU A 136 9.79 7.25 7.91
C GLU A 136 10.08 8.26 6.81
N PRO A 137 11.35 8.65 6.62
CA PRO A 137 11.70 9.64 5.60
C PRO A 137 11.67 9.07 4.17
N GLN A 138 11.74 7.74 4.03
CA GLN A 138 11.88 7.07 2.75
C GLN A 138 10.90 5.90 2.63
N THR A 139 9.77 6.16 2.00
CA THR A 139 8.73 5.18 1.72
C THR A 139 8.43 5.20 0.24
N SER A 140 8.41 4.06 -0.42
CA SER A 140 7.91 3.95 -1.79
C SER A 140 6.39 3.98 -1.80
N TYR A 141 5.83 4.73 -2.73
CA TYR A 141 4.40 4.97 -2.77
C TYR A 141 3.91 5.13 -4.20
N GLU A 142 2.76 4.56 -4.49
CA GLU A 142 2.05 4.72 -5.74
C GLU A 142 0.55 4.92 -5.49
N PHE A 143 -0.04 5.81 -6.25
CA PHE A 143 -1.48 6.02 -6.23
C PHE A 143 -2.02 6.21 -7.66
N VAL A 144 -3.12 5.53 -7.93
CA VAL A 144 -3.89 5.71 -9.16
C VAL A 144 -5.33 6.02 -8.83
N SER A 145 -5.78 7.21 -9.21
CA SER A 145 -7.17 7.60 -9.09
C SER A 145 -8.08 6.74 -9.99
N PRO A 146 -9.33 6.50 -9.57
CA PRO A 146 -10.34 6.03 -10.50
C PRO A 146 -10.42 6.99 -11.69
N THR A 147 -10.31 6.48 -12.89
CA THR A 147 -10.55 7.30 -14.09
C THR A 147 -12.01 7.74 -14.05
N SER A 148 -12.26 9.05 -14.07
CA SER A 148 -13.61 9.60 -14.27
C SER A 148 -14.16 9.01 -15.57
N ALA A 149 -15.29 8.30 -15.47
CA ALA A 149 -15.98 7.74 -16.61
C ALA A 149 -16.69 8.82 -17.41
#